data_2e50632ec497fdd10d38e2922dcc0514
#
_entry.id   2e50632ec497fdd10d38e2922dcc0514
#
_cell.length_a   1.000
_cell.length_b   1.000
_cell.length_c   1.000
_cell.angle_alpha   90.00
_cell.angle_beta   90.00
_cell.angle_gamma   90.00
#
_symmetry.space_group_name_H-M   'P 1'
#
loop_
_entity.id
_entity.type
_entity.pdbx_description
1 polymer ?
#
loop_
_entity_poly.entity_id
_entity_poly.type
_entity_poly.pdbx_seq_one_letter_code
_entity_poly.pdbx_strand_id
1 'polypeptide(L)' 'MNSLFEIQRLEPEAFVSEGDCVVVLGNETTRVNATGKVLELRWAHAFTVRNGKVATFEEYQDVSVLVAELRHAQYRT' A
#
# COMPACT_ATOMS: atom_id res chain seq x y z
N MET A 1 -21.27 -1.79 -2.60
CA MET A 1 -20.45 -1.30 -3.71
C MET A 1 -19.37 -2.31 -4.04
N ASN A 2 -19.23 -2.64 -5.32
CA ASN A 2 -18.18 -3.55 -5.73
C ASN A 2 -16.89 -2.78 -5.94
N SER A 3 -15.85 -3.18 -5.25
CA SER A 3 -14.52 -2.66 -5.48
C SER A 3 -13.66 -3.75 -6.11
N LEU A 4 -12.56 -3.34 -6.75
CA LEU A 4 -11.64 -4.29 -7.36
C LEU A 4 -10.87 -5.09 -6.32
N PHE A 5 -10.63 -4.51 -5.16
CA PHE A 5 -9.91 -5.17 -4.07
C PHE A 5 -10.44 -4.76 -2.72
N GLU A 6 -10.14 -5.61 -1.76
CA GLU A 6 -10.47 -5.40 -0.36
C GLU A 6 -9.19 -5.42 0.46
N ILE A 7 -8.92 -4.36 1.18
CA ILE A 7 -7.80 -4.30 2.10
C ILE A 7 -8.22 -5.01 3.38
N GLN A 8 -7.59 -6.13 3.68
CA GLN A 8 -7.91 -6.92 4.86
C GLN A 8 -7.07 -6.56 6.06
N ARG A 9 -5.85 -6.09 5.81
CA ARG A 9 -4.91 -5.78 6.88
C ARG A 9 -3.90 -4.77 6.41
N LEU A 10 -3.60 -3.80 7.25
CA LEU A 10 -2.58 -2.79 6.99
C LEU A 10 -1.71 -2.68 8.24
N GLU A 11 -0.44 -3.07 8.11
CA GLU A 11 0.47 -3.10 9.26
C GLU A 11 1.73 -2.28 9.02
N PRO A 12 1.96 -1.25 9.83
CA PRO A 12 3.28 -0.61 9.84
C PRO A 12 4.28 -1.52 10.54
N GLU A 13 5.46 -1.66 9.96
CA GLU A 13 6.51 -2.53 10.49
C GLU A 13 7.73 -1.78 10.99
N ALA A 14 8.06 -0.66 10.36
CA ALA A 14 9.27 0.08 10.70
C ALA A 14 9.08 1.57 10.54
N PHE A 15 9.75 2.33 11.38
CA PHE A 15 9.74 3.79 11.34
C PHE A 15 11.18 4.27 11.28
N VAL A 16 11.48 5.13 10.32
CA VAL A 16 12.80 5.73 10.17
C VAL A 16 12.62 7.25 10.14
N SER A 17 13.39 7.95 10.94
CA SER A 17 13.30 9.40 10.94
C SER A 17 14.69 10.03 10.88
N GLU A 18 14.79 11.13 10.15
CA GLU A 18 16.00 11.91 10.05
C GLU A 18 15.60 13.37 9.83
N GLY A 19 15.99 14.24 10.78
CA GLY A 19 15.58 15.63 10.75
C GLY A 19 14.06 15.74 10.80
N ASP A 20 13.48 16.44 9.85
CA ASP A 20 12.02 16.62 9.75
C ASP A 20 11.35 15.54 8.93
N CYS A 21 12.11 14.57 8.45
CA CYS A 21 11.61 13.52 7.57
C CYS A 21 11.30 12.25 8.36
N VAL A 22 10.10 11.71 8.16
CA VAL A 22 9.70 10.44 8.79
C VAL A 22 9.22 9.50 7.69
N VAL A 23 9.74 8.29 7.67
CA VAL A 23 9.32 7.25 6.73
C VAL A 23 8.75 6.08 7.51
N VAL A 24 7.57 5.65 7.13
CA VAL A 24 6.91 4.46 7.70
C VAL A 24 6.87 3.39 6.63
N LEU A 25 7.39 2.21 6.97
CA LEU A 25 7.38 1.06 6.08
C LEU A 25 6.39 0.03 6.63
N GLY A 26 5.66 -0.63 5.74
CA GLY A 26 4.70 -1.60 6.20
C GLY A 26 4.26 -2.58 5.13
N ASN A 27 3.33 -3.44 5.51
CA ASN A 27 2.71 -4.43 4.64
C ASN A 27 1.20 -4.23 4.63
N GLU A 28 0.61 -4.61 3.50
CA GLU A 28 -0.83 -4.60 3.33
C GLU A 28 -1.24 -5.97 2.82
N THR A 29 -2.28 -6.55 3.39
CA THR A 29 -2.89 -7.77 2.88
C THR A 29 -4.14 -7.38 2.12
N THR A 30 -4.17 -7.67 0.83
CA THR A 30 -5.22 -7.24 -0.07
C THR A 30 -5.79 -8.44 -0.83
N ARG A 31 -7.11 -8.52 -0.88
CA ARG A 31 -7.79 -9.55 -1.66
C ARG A 31 -8.25 -8.96 -2.99
N VAL A 32 -7.91 -9.65 -4.07
CA VAL A 32 -8.42 -9.29 -5.40
C VAL A 32 -9.78 -9.96 -5.58
N ASN A 33 -10.83 -9.16 -5.65
CA ASN A 33 -12.19 -9.69 -5.63
C ASN A 33 -12.54 -10.56 -6.83
N ALA A 34 -11.99 -10.24 -8.01
CA ALA A 34 -12.27 -11.00 -9.22
C ALA A 34 -11.74 -12.43 -9.18
N THR A 35 -10.61 -12.67 -8.53
CA THR A 35 -9.97 -13.98 -8.48
C THR A 35 -10.02 -14.63 -7.09
N GLY A 36 -10.31 -13.86 -6.07
CA GLY A 36 -10.29 -14.32 -4.68
C GLY A 36 -8.88 -14.47 -4.11
N LYS A 37 -7.86 -14.12 -4.89
CA LYS A 37 -6.48 -14.27 -4.44
C LYS A 37 -6.10 -13.18 -3.44
N VAL A 38 -5.38 -13.59 -2.41
CA VAL A 38 -4.89 -12.70 -1.37
C VAL A 38 -3.41 -12.39 -1.63
N LEU A 39 -3.07 -11.13 -1.67
CA LEU A 39 -1.73 -10.66 -1.96
C LEU A 39 -1.18 -9.87 -0.79
N GLU A 40 0.12 -9.95 -0.60
CA GLU A 40 0.81 -9.10 0.35
C GLU A 40 1.60 -8.04 -0.41
N LEU A 41 1.29 -6.79 -0.13
CA LEU A 41 1.90 -5.64 -0.77
C LEU A 41 2.72 -4.85 0.23
N ARG A 42 3.84 -4.33 -0.23
CA ARG A 42 4.68 -3.48 0.62
C ARG A 42 4.41 -2.03 0.29
N TRP A 43 4.41 -1.20 1.33
CA TRP A 43 4.18 0.22 1.16
C TRP A 43 5.15 1.04 2.00
N ALA A 44 5.36 2.28 1.58
CA ALA A 44 6.14 3.26 2.31
C ALA A 44 5.40 4.58 2.29
N HIS A 45 5.28 5.21 3.46
CA HIS A 45 4.73 6.56 3.58
C HIS A 45 5.84 7.49 4.05
N ALA A 46 6.06 8.56 3.32
CA ALA A 46 7.07 9.56 3.67
C ALA A 46 6.39 10.85 4.07
N PHE A 47 6.76 11.36 5.23
CA PHE A 47 6.20 12.60 5.77
C PHE A 47 7.30 13.61 6.00
N THR A 48 7.03 14.87 5.71
CA THR A 48 7.85 15.96 6.22
C THR A 48 7.05 16.68 7.29
N VAL A 49 7.66 16.86 8.46
CA VAL A 49 7.01 17.48 9.61
C VAL A 49 7.68 18.82 9.89
N ARG A 50 6.88 19.88 9.99
CA ARG A 50 7.37 21.22 10.34
C ARG A 50 6.45 21.84 11.37
N ASN A 51 7.07 22.38 12.44
CA ASN A 51 6.32 23.02 13.52
C ASN A 51 5.22 22.12 14.09
N GLY A 52 5.53 20.81 14.22
CA GLY A 52 4.57 19.84 14.76
C GLY A 52 3.45 19.45 13.80
N LYS A 53 3.52 19.86 12.53
CA LYS A 53 2.49 19.56 11.55
C LYS A 53 3.08 18.87 10.33
N VAL A 54 2.28 18.00 9.72
CA VAL A 54 2.68 17.33 8.48
C VAL A 54 2.61 18.36 7.35
N ALA A 55 3.77 18.65 6.75
CA ALA A 55 3.88 19.60 5.65
C ALA A 55 3.74 18.92 4.32
N THR A 56 4.28 17.69 4.16
CA THR A 56 4.15 16.92 2.93
C THR A 56 3.89 15.45 3.27
N PHE A 57 3.24 14.76 2.34
CA PHE A 57 2.96 13.34 2.47
C PHE A 57 3.09 12.69 1.08
N GLU A 58 3.85 11.59 1.02
CA GLU A 58 3.97 10.81 -0.20
C GLU A 58 3.78 9.34 0.13
N GLU A 59 3.03 8.65 -0.72
CA GLU A 59 2.81 7.23 -0.58
C GLU A 59 3.47 6.49 -1.73
N TYR A 60 4.20 5.44 -1.40
CA TYR A 60 4.83 4.54 -2.35
C TYR A 60 4.36 3.12 -2.08
N GLN A 61 3.92 2.43 -3.10
CA GLN A 61 3.44 1.07 -2.95
C GLN A 61 3.86 0.25 -4.17
N ASP A 62 4.36 -0.95 -3.93
CA ASP A 62 4.67 -1.87 -5.02
C ASP A 62 3.37 -2.56 -5.43
N VAL A 63 2.81 -2.13 -6.54
CA VAL A 63 1.54 -2.65 -7.04
C VAL A 63 1.72 -3.60 -8.23
N SER A 64 2.96 -3.96 -8.56
CA SER A 64 3.22 -4.80 -9.73
C SER A 64 2.51 -6.15 -9.64
N VAL A 65 2.51 -6.77 -8.47
CA VAL A 65 1.82 -8.05 -8.25
C VAL A 65 0.31 -7.87 -8.41
N LEU A 66 -0.23 -6.77 -7.91
CA LEU A 66 -1.65 -6.47 -8.01
C LEU A 66 -2.07 -6.26 -9.48
N VAL A 67 -1.27 -5.51 -10.23
CA VAL A 67 -1.53 -5.28 -11.65
C VAL A 67 -1.50 -6.59 -12.42
N ALA A 68 -0.52 -7.46 -12.15
CA ALA A 68 -0.43 -8.76 -12.78
C ALA A 68 -1.66 -9.61 -12.50
N GLU A 69 -2.15 -9.59 -11.27
CA GLU A 69 -3.33 -10.36 -10.89
C GLU A 69 -4.60 -9.81 -11.56
N LEU A 70 -4.72 -8.52 -11.67
CA LEU A 70 -5.86 -7.91 -12.36
C LEU A 70 -5.86 -8.23 -13.85
N ARG A 71 -4.70 -8.24 -14.49
CA ARG A 71 -4.58 -8.65 -15.89
C ARG A 71 -4.97 -10.10 -16.07
N HIS A 72 -4.53 -10.96 -15.17
CA HIS A 72 -4.88 -12.38 -15.19
C HIS A 72 -6.40 -12.55 -15.11
N ALA A 73 -7.06 -11.79 -14.26
CA ALA A 73 -8.51 -11.83 -14.13
C ALA A 73 -9.22 -11.44 -15.44
N GLN A 74 -8.68 -10.45 -16.16
CA GLN A 74 -9.26 -10.04 -17.45
C GLN A 74 -9.18 -11.10 -18.52
N TYR A 75 -8.14 -11.90 -18.50
CA TYR A 75 -7.93 -12.95 -19.53
C TYR A 75 -8.64 -14.26 -19.21
N ARG A 76 -9.27 -14.35 -18.07
CA ARG A 76 -9.94 -15.59 -17.65
C ARG A 76 -11.42 -15.68 -17.98
N THR A 77 -11.95 -14.69 -18.58
CA THR A 77 -13.38 -14.70 -18.93
C THR A 77 -13.71 -15.60 -20.10
#